data_d8d069a026c386eadf895c6062158585
#
_entry.id   d8d069a026c386eadf895c6062158585
#
_cell.length_a   1.000
_cell.length_b   1.000
_cell.length_c   1.000
_cell.angle_alpha   90.00
_cell.angle_beta   90.00
_cell.angle_gamma   90.00
#
_symmetry.space_group_name_H-M   'P 1'
#
loop_
_entity.id
_entity.type
_entity.pdbx_description
1 polymer ?
#
loop_
_entity_poly.entity_id
_entity_poly.type
_entity_poly.pdbx_seq_one_letter_code
_entity_poly.pdbx_strand_id
1 'polypeptide(L)'
;MTGLEPFGARLRRAMDERGPLCVGIDPHSSLLAEWGLDDSVSGLETFSRTVVEAVAGRVAVLKPQSAFFERFGSRGVAVLEKTVQEARAAGALVVMDAKRGDIGSTMAAYAESFLHRDAPLFSDALTVSPYLGYGSLSPAVALARESGTGLFVLALTSNPEGGEVQHAVRADGRTIGATMLGHLALENAGEEPLGSFGAVVGATLGDLSSYDLDVNGPILAPGIGAQGATAADLPAVFGSAVRNVVPNVSRGVLRHGPDVVALRDAAERFAEEIRTAVTAA
;
A
#
# COMPACT_ATOMS: atom_id res chain seq x y z
N MET A 1 26.92 10.55 2.41
CA MET A 1 26.12 9.62 1.59
C MET A 1 24.83 10.36 1.27
N THR A 2 24.55 10.62 -0.01
CA THR A 2 23.26 11.21 -0.42
C THR A 2 22.17 10.20 -0.07
N GLY A 3 21.21 10.60 0.77
CA GLY A 3 20.05 9.80 1.12
C GLY A 3 19.24 9.40 -0.13
N LEU A 4 18.35 8.42 -0.02
CA LEU A 4 17.33 8.20 -1.05
C LEU A 4 16.47 9.47 -1.15
N GLU A 5 16.08 9.80 -2.36
CA GLU A 5 15.02 10.77 -2.59
C GLU A 5 13.77 10.34 -1.78
N PRO A 6 13.04 11.25 -1.13
CA PRO A 6 11.87 10.94 -0.32
C PRO A 6 10.86 10.04 -1.06
N PHE A 7 10.22 9.13 -0.33
CA PHE A 7 9.27 8.18 -0.92
C PHE A 7 8.15 8.88 -1.69
N GLY A 8 7.58 9.97 -1.15
CA GLY A 8 6.51 10.71 -1.81
C GLY A 8 6.90 11.22 -3.19
N ALA A 9 8.11 11.77 -3.34
CA ALA A 9 8.61 12.27 -4.63
C ALA A 9 8.82 11.11 -5.62
N ARG A 10 9.41 10.00 -5.16
CA ARG A 10 9.58 8.79 -5.99
C ARG A 10 8.24 8.19 -6.42
N LEU A 11 7.27 8.16 -5.49
CA LEU A 11 5.93 7.67 -5.77
C LEU A 11 5.21 8.55 -6.79
N ARG A 12 5.25 9.88 -6.61
CA ARG A 12 4.64 10.82 -7.57
C ARG A 12 5.18 10.60 -8.97
N ARG A 13 6.50 10.53 -9.13
CA ARG A 13 7.14 10.24 -10.42
C ARG A 13 6.69 8.89 -11.00
N ALA A 14 6.68 7.82 -10.18
CA ALA A 14 6.23 6.51 -10.65
C ALA A 14 4.76 6.50 -11.09
N MET A 15 3.89 7.24 -10.38
CA MET A 15 2.47 7.40 -10.75
C MET A 15 2.31 8.19 -12.05
N ASP A 16 3.10 9.24 -12.25
CA ASP A 16 3.05 10.06 -13.47
C ASP A 16 3.54 9.26 -14.70
N GLU A 17 4.57 8.44 -14.54
CA GLU A 17 5.15 7.63 -15.63
C GLU A 17 4.30 6.39 -15.96
N ARG A 18 3.80 5.66 -14.95
CA ARG A 18 3.20 4.31 -15.10
C ARG A 18 1.73 4.23 -14.70
N GLY A 19 1.14 5.36 -14.27
CA GLY A 19 -0.20 5.39 -13.69
C GLY A 19 -0.20 5.03 -12.20
N PRO A 20 -1.25 5.39 -11.45
CA PRO A 20 -1.27 5.28 -10.00
C PRO A 20 -1.64 3.88 -9.47
N LEU A 21 -1.59 2.84 -10.32
CA LEU A 21 -1.98 1.49 -9.92
C LEU A 21 -0.98 0.87 -8.94
N CYS A 22 -1.52 0.32 -7.85
CA CYS A 22 -0.85 -0.62 -6.97
C CYS A 22 -1.39 -2.04 -7.23
N VAL A 23 -0.51 -2.99 -7.54
CA VAL A 23 -0.89 -4.41 -7.66
C VAL A 23 -0.52 -5.15 -6.38
N GLY A 24 -1.51 -5.80 -5.76
CA GLY A 24 -1.30 -6.65 -4.59
C GLY A 24 -0.67 -8.00 -4.99
N ILE A 25 0.24 -8.51 -4.15
CA ILE A 25 0.72 -9.90 -4.22
C ILE A 25 0.12 -10.63 -3.03
N ASP A 26 -1.06 -11.18 -3.24
CA ASP A 26 -1.90 -11.77 -2.21
C ASP A 26 -2.16 -13.26 -2.55
N PRO A 27 -1.19 -14.17 -2.27
CA PRO A 27 -1.28 -15.59 -2.63
C PRO A 27 -2.26 -16.34 -1.71
N HIS A 28 -3.55 -16.06 -1.87
CA HIS A 28 -4.62 -16.83 -1.24
C HIS A 28 -4.57 -18.29 -1.69
N SER A 29 -4.89 -19.24 -0.82
CA SER A 29 -4.94 -20.67 -1.15
C SER A 29 -5.84 -20.93 -2.36
N SER A 30 -6.96 -20.22 -2.50
CA SER A 30 -7.85 -20.34 -3.66
C SER A 30 -7.18 -19.90 -4.97
N LEU A 31 -6.42 -18.78 -4.95
CA LEU A 31 -5.69 -18.32 -6.14
C LEU A 31 -4.54 -19.27 -6.52
N LEU A 32 -3.83 -19.82 -5.54
CA LEU A 32 -2.83 -20.85 -5.82
C LEU A 32 -3.47 -22.06 -6.52
N ALA A 33 -4.62 -22.53 -6.02
CA ALA A 33 -5.36 -23.62 -6.63
C ALA A 33 -5.87 -23.29 -8.05
N GLU A 34 -6.40 -22.07 -8.27
CA GLU A 34 -6.81 -21.59 -9.58
C GLU A 34 -5.65 -21.55 -10.59
N TRP A 35 -4.42 -21.31 -10.13
CA TRP A 35 -3.22 -21.35 -10.95
C TRP A 35 -2.63 -22.75 -11.12
N GLY A 36 -3.25 -23.78 -10.52
CA GLY A 36 -2.74 -25.14 -10.53
C GLY A 36 -1.50 -25.35 -9.65
N LEU A 37 -1.32 -24.48 -8.65
CA LEU A 37 -0.21 -24.52 -7.71
C LEU A 37 -0.66 -25.12 -6.37
N ASP A 38 0.23 -25.90 -5.74
CA ASP A 38 0.01 -26.37 -4.39
C ASP A 38 0.05 -25.23 -3.37
N ASP A 39 -0.72 -25.33 -2.29
CA ASP A 39 -0.65 -24.45 -1.14
C ASP A 39 0.59 -24.77 -0.29
N SER A 40 1.74 -24.42 -0.82
CA SER A 40 3.07 -24.76 -0.32
C SER A 40 4.05 -23.61 -0.52
N VAL A 41 5.24 -23.70 0.10
CA VAL A 41 6.32 -22.72 -0.11
C VAL A 41 6.72 -22.62 -1.59
N SER A 42 6.74 -23.76 -2.31
CA SER A 42 7.07 -23.77 -3.74
C SER A 42 5.99 -23.09 -4.58
N GLY A 43 4.71 -23.36 -4.27
CA GLY A 43 3.59 -22.66 -4.94
C GLY A 43 3.61 -21.17 -4.67
N LEU A 44 3.86 -20.77 -3.41
CA LEU A 44 4.04 -19.38 -3.00
C LEU A 44 5.16 -18.68 -3.79
N GLU A 45 6.33 -19.33 -3.93
CA GLU A 45 7.47 -18.77 -4.67
C GLU A 45 7.14 -18.63 -6.17
N THR A 46 6.56 -19.65 -6.78
CA THR A 46 6.16 -19.63 -8.18
C THR A 46 5.15 -18.52 -8.45
N PHE A 47 4.10 -18.42 -7.63
CA PHE A 47 3.09 -17.40 -7.75
C PHE A 47 3.71 -15.98 -7.67
N SER A 48 4.48 -15.71 -6.62
CA SER A 48 5.03 -14.39 -6.36
C SER A 48 6.00 -13.95 -7.47
N ARG A 49 6.88 -14.83 -7.93
CA ARG A 49 7.81 -14.55 -9.03
C ARG A 49 7.09 -14.29 -10.34
N THR A 50 6.06 -15.08 -10.66
CA THR A 50 5.25 -14.86 -11.88
C THR A 50 4.58 -13.49 -11.86
N VAL A 51 4.03 -13.06 -10.72
CA VAL A 51 3.44 -11.71 -10.59
C VAL A 51 4.51 -10.63 -10.78
N VAL A 52 5.66 -10.76 -10.11
CA VAL A 52 6.77 -9.79 -10.25
C VAL A 52 7.23 -9.69 -11.70
N GLU A 53 7.46 -10.82 -12.38
CA GLU A 53 7.84 -10.88 -13.78
C GLU A 53 6.82 -10.17 -14.69
N ALA A 54 5.54 -10.41 -14.44
CA ALA A 54 4.47 -9.85 -15.26
C ALA A 54 4.37 -8.32 -15.15
N VAL A 55 4.45 -7.76 -13.92
CA VAL A 55 3.93 -6.41 -13.68
C VAL A 55 4.92 -5.42 -13.04
N ALA A 56 6.06 -5.85 -12.46
CA ALA A 56 6.91 -4.97 -11.65
C ALA A 56 7.45 -3.75 -12.42
N GLY A 57 7.82 -3.91 -13.69
CA GLY A 57 8.28 -2.80 -14.55
C GLY A 57 7.14 -1.96 -15.17
N ARG A 58 5.87 -2.29 -14.90
CA ARG A 58 4.70 -1.73 -15.59
C ARG A 58 3.79 -0.89 -14.68
N VAL A 59 3.85 -1.11 -13.37
CA VAL A 59 3.01 -0.42 -12.38
C VAL A 59 3.86 0.43 -11.44
N ALA A 60 3.24 1.43 -10.82
CA ALA A 60 3.95 2.29 -9.87
C ALA A 60 4.35 1.53 -8.60
N VAL A 61 3.45 0.67 -8.10
CA VAL A 61 3.58 0.04 -6.79
C VAL A 61 3.24 -1.44 -6.85
N LEU A 62 4.05 -2.26 -6.17
CA LEU A 62 3.70 -3.63 -5.78
C LEU A 62 3.52 -3.69 -4.27
N LYS A 63 2.50 -4.43 -3.83
CA LYS A 63 2.16 -4.53 -2.41
C LYS A 63 2.01 -6.00 -1.99
N PRO A 64 3.10 -6.66 -1.59
CA PRO A 64 3.00 -7.99 -0.98
C PRO A 64 2.31 -7.90 0.39
N GLN A 65 1.35 -8.82 0.62
CA GLN A 65 0.64 -8.96 1.89
C GLN A 65 1.40 -9.97 2.77
N SER A 66 2.11 -9.50 3.78
CA SER A 66 3.05 -10.31 4.56
C SER A 66 2.41 -11.54 5.21
N ALA A 67 1.16 -11.43 5.65
CA ALA A 67 0.43 -12.52 6.30
C ALA A 67 0.37 -13.82 5.47
N PHE A 68 0.26 -13.73 4.14
CA PHE A 68 0.23 -14.90 3.27
C PHE A 68 1.58 -15.61 3.16
N PHE A 69 2.66 -14.93 3.46
CA PHE A 69 4.01 -15.48 3.51
C PHE A 69 4.33 -15.97 4.92
N GLU A 70 4.01 -15.19 5.95
CA GLU A 70 4.26 -15.50 7.35
C GLU A 70 3.63 -16.83 7.79
N ARG A 71 2.48 -17.20 7.25
CA ARG A 71 1.82 -18.47 7.54
C ARG A 71 2.65 -19.72 7.20
N PHE A 72 3.70 -19.58 6.38
CA PHE A 72 4.65 -20.66 6.06
C PHE A 72 5.93 -20.58 6.93
N GLY A 73 5.95 -19.75 7.97
CA GLY A 73 7.09 -19.56 8.85
C GLY A 73 8.30 -18.97 8.12
N SER A 74 9.50 -19.28 8.61
CA SER A 74 10.74 -18.71 8.06
C SER A 74 10.94 -18.97 6.57
N ARG A 75 10.45 -20.10 6.05
CA ARG A 75 10.55 -20.42 4.62
C ARG A 75 9.68 -19.51 3.76
N GLY A 76 8.47 -19.15 4.24
CA GLY A 76 7.63 -18.19 3.55
C GLY A 76 8.19 -16.77 3.63
N VAL A 77 8.77 -16.39 4.78
CA VAL A 77 9.45 -15.10 4.93
C VAL A 77 10.64 -15.00 3.95
N ALA A 78 11.41 -16.09 3.76
CA ALA A 78 12.48 -16.10 2.77
C ALA A 78 11.97 -15.90 1.32
N VAL A 79 10.78 -16.40 0.99
CA VAL A 79 10.13 -16.11 -0.31
C VAL A 79 9.73 -14.63 -0.38
N LEU A 80 9.21 -14.05 0.71
CA LEU A 80 8.87 -12.64 0.76
C LEU A 80 10.10 -11.73 0.54
N GLU A 81 11.23 -12.05 1.18
CA GLU A 81 12.50 -11.33 0.98
C GLU A 81 12.90 -11.29 -0.50
N LYS A 82 12.90 -12.46 -1.17
CA LYS A 82 13.20 -12.53 -2.61
C LYS A 82 12.21 -11.72 -3.45
N THR A 83 10.91 -11.85 -3.13
CA THR A 83 9.83 -11.13 -3.85
C THR A 83 10.04 -9.62 -3.78
N VAL A 84 10.36 -9.08 -2.62
CA VAL A 84 10.65 -7.66 -2.42
C VAL A 84 11.89 -7.23 -3.21
N GLN A 85 12.97 -8.00 -3.13
CA GLN A 85 14.23 -7.71 -3.82
C GLN A 85 14.05 -7.73 -5.35
N GLU A 86 13.39 -8.75 -5.90
CA GLU A 86 13.12 -8.88 -7.34
C GLU A 86 12.20 -7.77 -7.83
N ALA A 87 11.15 -7.43 -7.09
CA ALA A 87 10.22 -6.34 -7.44
C ALA A 87 10.94 -4.98 -7.51
N ARG A 88 11.77 -4.66 -6.52
CA ARG A 88 12.55 -3.43 -6.49
C ARG A 88 13.63 -3.40 -7.58
N ALA A 89 14.30 -4.51 -7.82
CA ALA A 89 15.30 -4.62 -8.90
C ALA A 89 14.67 -4.41 -10.29
N ALA A 90 13.39 -4.79 -10.45
CA ALA A 90 12.62 -4.55 -11.68
C ALA A 90 12.03 -3.11 -11.77
N GLY A 91 12.25 -2.26 -10.75
CA GLY A 91 11.91 -0.84 -10.76
C GLY A 91 10.54 -0.50 -10.17
N ALA A 92 9.80 -1.46 -9.58
CA ALA A 92 8.60 -1.15 -8.82
C ALA A 92 8.95 -0.55 -7.45
N LEU A 93 8.12 0.37 -6.96
CA LEU A 93 8.12 0.71 -5.54
C LEU A 93 7.38 -0.40 -4.77
N VAL A 94 7.91 -0.80 -3.63
CA VAL A 94 7.30 -1.85 -2.81
C VAL A 94 6.71 -1.24 -1.54
N VAL A 95 5.41 -1.44 -1.35
CA VAL A 95 4.71 -1.17 -0.09
C VAL A 95 4.50 -2.49 0.65
N MET A 96 5.19 -2.69 1.77
CA MET A 96 4.99 -3.86 2.61
C MET A 96 3.66 -3.75 3.38
N ASP A 97 2.73 -4.63 3.08
CA ASP A 97 1.44 -4.65 3.78
C ASP A 97 1.49 -5.58 5.00
N ALA A 98 2.04 -5.06 6.11
CA ALA A 98 2.23 -5.82 7.35
C ALA A 98 1.44 -5.27 8.53
N LYS A 99 0.89 -4.07 8.43
CA LYS A 99 0.04 -3.40 9.46
C LYS A 99 0.65 -3.47 10.86
N ARG A 100 1.96 -3.20 10.97
CA ARG A 100 2.66 -3.21 12.25
C ARG A 100 2.26 -2.01 13.11
N GLY A 101 2.30 -2.18 14.42
CA GLY A 101 2.01 -1.12 15.39
C GLY A 101 2.41 -1.58 16.78
N ASP A 102 3.23 -0.76 17.46
CA ASP A 102 3.68 -0.99 18.83
C ASP A 102 4.21 0.34 19.40
N ILE A 103 4.82 0.32 20.60
CA ILE A 103 5.42 1.46 21.27
C ILE A 103 6.95 1.33 21.36
N GLY A 104 7.65 2.45 21.47
CA GLY A 104 9.07 2.54 21.84
C GLY A 104 9.98 1.65 21.00
N SER A 105 10.84 0.88 21.67
CA SER A 105 11.84 0.01 21.04
C SER A 105 11.24 -1.11 20.18
N THR A 106 10.05 -1.61 20.51
CA THR A 106 9.37 -2.63 19.70
C THR A 106 8.92 -2.04 18.36
N MET A 107 8.35 -0.82 18.36
CA MET A 107 8.02 -0.14 17.12
C MET A 107 9.27 0.18 16.29
N ALA A 108 10.38 0.56 16.95
CA ALA A 108 11.66 0.76 16.27
C ALA A 108 12.14 -0.52 15.58
N ALA A 109 12.08 -1.67 16.25
CA ALA A 109 12.48 -2.96 15.67
C ALA A 109 11.59 -3.37 14.48
N TYR A 110 10.28 -3.11 14.54
CA TYR A 110 9.40 -3.28 13.37
C TYR A 110 9.78 -2.36 12.22
N ALA A 111 10.07 -1.09 12.51
CA ALA A 111 10.50 -0.14 11.48
C ALA A 111 11.82 -0.57 10.83
N GLU A 112 12.81 -0.94 11.63
CA GLU A 112 14.11 -1.44 11.14
C GLU A 112 13.96 -2.64 10.21
N SER A 113 13.06 -3.57 10.54
CA SER A 113 12.83 -4.78 9.73
C SER A 113 12.40 -4.48 8.29
N PHE A 114 11.71 -3.35 8.04
CA PHE A 114 11.11 -3.04 6.74
C PHE A 114 11.64 -1.75 6.10
N LEU A 115 12.14 -0.80 6.88
CA LEU A 115 12.50 0.54 6.39
C LEU A 115 14.00 0.83 6.48
N HIS A 116 14.79 0.03 7.23
CA HIS A 116 16.23 0.15 7.22
C HIS A 116 16.81 -0.43 5.92
N ARG A 117 17.72 0.32 5.26
CA ARG A 117 18.22 -0.02 3.91
C ARG A 117 18.91 -1.37 3.80
N ASP A 118 19.53 -1.81 4.88
CA ASP A 118 20.24 -3.09 4.93
C ASP A 118 19.35 -4.24 5.42
N ALA A 119 18.07 -3.98 5.71
CA ALA A 119 17.14 -5.01 6.11
C ALA A 119 16.81 -5.94 4.93
N PRO A 120 16.75 -7.28 5.13
CA PRO A 120 16.38 -8.22 4.09
C PRO A 120 14.99 -7.94 3.46
N LEU A 121 14.06 -7.42 4.26
CA LEU A 121 12.70 -7.03 3.85
C LEU A 121 12.59 -5.55 3.48
N PHE A 122 13.71 -4.86 3.19
CA PHE A 122 13.70 -3.44 2.90
C PHE A 122 12.68 -3.09 1.81
N SER A 123 11.70 -2.27 2.17
CA SER A 123 10.57 -1.84 1.35
C SER A 123 10.54 -0.31 1.29
N ASP A 124 9.94 0.24 0.22
CA ASP A 124 9.85 1.68 0.03
C ASP A 124 8.83 2.34 0.95
N ALA A 125 7.83 1.57 1.41
CA ALA A 125 6.90 2.00 2.45
C ALA A 125 6.34 0.80 3.23
N LEU A 126 5.77 1.08 4.41
CA LEU A 126 5.16 0.10 5.31
C LEU A 126 3.75 0.54 5.71
N THR A 127 2.79 -0.39 5.71
CA THR A 127 1.49 -0.14 6.35
C THR A 127 1.59 -0.32 7.86
N VAL A 128 1.01 0.62 8.62
CA VAL A 128 1.07 0.63 10.09
C VAL A 128 -0.29 0.87 10.71
N SER A 129 -0.50 0.28 11.89
CA SER A 129 -1.73 0.41 12.67
C SER A 129 -1.54 1.42 13.81
N PRO A 130 -2.34 2.48 13.88
CA PRO A 130 -2.22 3.51 14.90
C PRO A 130 -3.06 3.20 16.16
N TYR A 131 -3.46 1.96 16.40
CA TYR A 131 -4.35 1.59 17.50
C TYR A 131 -3.84 2.04 18.88
N LEU A 132 -2.51 2.07 19.07
CA LEU A 132 -1.86 2.55 20.29
C LEU A 132 -1.66 4.08 20.32
N GLY A 133 -2.31 4.81 19.41
CA GLY A 133 -2.17 6.25 19.21
C GLY A 133 -1.09 6.60 18.18
N TYR A 134 -1.28 7.71 17.45
CA TYR A 134 -0.36 8.11 16.38
C TYR A 134 1.08 8.28 16.88
N GLY A 135 1.27 8.89 18.06
CA GLY A 135 2.58 9.11 18.66
C GLY A 135 3.38 7.83 18.92
N SER A 136 2.72 6.66 19.02
CA SER A 136 3.42 5.38 19.15
C SER A 136 4.21 5.00 17.89
N LEU A 137 3.84 5.56 16.73
CA LEU A 137 4.50 5.34 15.44
C LEU A 137 5.75 6.22 15.25
N SER A 138 6.06 7.13 16.18
CA SER A 138 7.19 8.08 16.04
C SER A 138 8.54 7.43 15.70
N PRO A 139 8.91 6.23 16.21
CA PRO A 139 10.15 5.58 15.78
C PRO A 139 10.15 5.21 14.28
N ALA A 140 8.99 4.78 13.73
CA ALA A 140 8.87 4.48 12.31
C ALA A 140 8.87 5.74 11.44
N VAL A 141 8.22 6.82 11.90
CA VAL A 141 8.26 8.14 11.23
C VAL A 141 9.69 8.67 11.14
N ALA A 142 10.45 8.60 12.25
CA ALA A 142 11.83 9.05 12.29
C ALA A 142 12.72 8.25 11.32
N LEU A 143 12.64 6.92 11.35
CA LEU A 143 13.44 6.07 10.46
C LEU A 143 13.02 6.25 8.99
N ALA A 144 11.73 6.41 8.69
CA ALA A 144 11.25 6.65 7.33
C ALA A 144 11.81 7.94 6.74
N ARG A 145 11.88 9.02 7.53
CA ARG A 145 12.53 10.28 7.11
C ARG A 145 14.02 10.10 6.84
N GLU A 146 14.72 9.39 7.72
CA GLU A 146 16.16 9.13 7.59
C GLU A 146 16.48 8.26 6.35
N SER A 147 15.71 7.21 6.12
CA SER A 147 15.94 6.25 5.03
C SER A 147 15.31 6.67 3.69
N GLY A 148 14.53 7.75 3.64
CA GLY A 148 13.79 8.18 2.45
C GLY A 148 12.67 7.22 2.06
N THR A 149 12.09 6.52 3.06
CA THR A 149 10.95 5.61 2.91
C THR A 149 9.64 6.26 3.35
N GLY A 150 8.52 5.55 3.32
CA GLY A 150 7.21 6.07 3.66
C GLY A 150 6.41 5.16 4.59
N LEU A 151 5.30 5.69 5.09
CA LEU A 151 4.31 4.94 5.86
C LEU A 151 2.92 5.12 5.26
N PHE A 152 2.10 4.07 5.38
CA PHE A 152 0.66 4.15 5.18
C PHE A 152 -0.05 3.79 6.49
N VAL A 153 -0.66 4.79 7.12
CA VAL A 153 -1.35 4.63 8.39
C VAL A 153 -2.81 4.23 8.13
N LEU A 154 -3.30 3.20 8.82
CA LEU A 154 -4.71 2.83 8.77
C LEU A 154 -5.56 3.99 9.31
N ALA A 155 -6.42 4.57 8.48
CA ALA A 155 -7.31 5.66 8.87
C ALA A 155 -8.78 5.26 8.75
N LEU A 156 -9.21 4.83 7.55
CA LEU A 156 -10.59 4.45 7.26
C LEU A 156 -10.60 3.17 6.43
N THR A 157 -11.07 2.08 6.97
CA THR A 157 -11.07 0.77 6.30
C THR A 157 -12.48 0.29 5.99
N SER A 158 -12.62 -0.51 4.92
CA SER A 158 -13.93 -0.92 4.37
C SER A 158 -14.61 -2.07 5.14
N ASN A 159 -13.93 -2.69 6.11
CA ASN A 159 -14.53 -3.74 6.92
C ASN A 159 -15.55 -3.17 7.92
N PRO A 160 -16.69 -3.84 8.14
CA PRO A 160 -17.77 -3.32 9.00
C PRO A 160 -17.33 -3.01 10.44
N GLU A 161 -16.42 -3.79 10.99
CA GLU A 161 -15.91 -3.64 12.36
C GLU A 161 -15.04 -2.37 12.53
N GLY A 162 -14.48 -1.85 11.43
CA GLY A 162 -13.61 -0.67 11.45
C GLY A 162 -14.29 0.56 12.06
N GLY A 163 -15.60 0.70 11.89
CA GLY A 163 -16.39 1.80 12.42
C GLY A 163 -16.34 1.91 13.95
N GLU A 164 -16.18 0.80 14.67
CA GLU A 164 -16.09 0.78 16.13
C GLU A 164 -14.94 1.62 16.68
N VAL A 165 -13.81 1.64 15.96
CA VAL A 165 -12.62 2.41 16.32
C VAL A 165 -12.54 3.71 15.53
N GLN A 166 -12.66 3.64 14.21
CA GLN A 166 -12.32 4.74 13.31
C GLN A 166 -13.35 5.88 13.35
N HIS A 167 -14.62 5.55 13.63
CA HIS A 167 -15.69 6.55 13.76
C HIS A 167 -15.92 6.97 15.23
N ALA A 168 -15.22 6.38 16.21
CA ALA A 168 -15.28 6.83 17.59
C ALA A 168 -14.87 8.29 17.70
N VAL A 169 -15.63 9.07 18.47
CA VAL A 169 -15.46 10.53 18.60
C VAL A 169 -14.66 10.85 19.84
N ARG A 170 -13.64 11.67 19.70
CA ARG A 170 -12.81 12.21 20.77
C ARG A 170 -13.53 13.39 21.48
N ALA A 171 -12.99 13.80 22.62
CA ALA A 171 -13.52 14.93 23.39
C ALA A 171 -13.52 16.27 22.61
N ASP A 172 -12.65 16.40 21.60
CA ASP A 172 -12.58 17.57 20.71
C ASP A 172 -13.59 17.52 19.54
N GLY A 173 -14.45 16.51 19.49
CA GLY A 173 -15.47 16.31 18.45
C GLY A 173 -14.98 15.64 17.17
N ARG A 174 -13.68 15.38 17.02
CA ARG A 174 -13.13 14.69 15.84
C ARG A 174 -13.21 13.18 15.99
N THR A 175 -13.47 12.49 14.89
CA THR A 175 -13.34 11.02 14.87
C THR A 175 -11.87 10.60 14.95
N ILE A 176 -11.63 9.33 15.32
CA ILE A 176 -10.27 8.77 15.30
C ILE A 176 -9.70 8.80 13.89
N GLY A 177 -10.48 8.41 12.86
CA GLY A 177 -10.05 8.48 11.45
C GLY A 177 -9.62 9.88 11.03
N ALA A 178 -10.45 10.90 11.33
CA ALA A 178 -10.12 12.31 11.06
C ALA A 178 -8.87 12.78 11.82
N THR A 179 -8.67 12.27 13.03
CA THR A 179 -7.46 12.58 13.82
C THR A 179 -6.20 12.02 13.16
N MET A 180 -6.25 10.79 12.63
CA MET A 180 -5.12 10.18 11.91
C MET A 180 -4.79 10.99 10.64
N LEU A 181 -5.79 11.38 9.86
CA LEU A 181 -5.61 12.23 8.68
C LEU A 181 -4.97 13.58 9.05
N GLY A 182 -5.42 14.22 10.12
CA GLY A 182 -4.83 15.47 10.60
C GLY A 182 -3.36 15.34 11.03
N HIS A 183 -2.96 14.22 11.63
CA HIS A 183 -1.54 13.96 11.92
C HIS A 183 -0.72 13.83 10.64
N LEU A 184 -1.23 13.11 9.64
CA LEU A 184 -0.55 12.93 8.36
C LEU A 184 -0.37 14.27 7.62
N ALA A 185 -1.38 15.14 7.63
CA ALA A 185 -1.28 16.48 7.07
C ALA A 185 -0.15 17.31 7.72
N LEU A 186 0.01 17.17 9.05
CA LEU A 186 1.12 17.84 9.76
C LEU A 186 2.49 17.25 9.41
N GLU A 187 2.61 15.92 9.28
CA GLU A 187 3.86 15.27 8.89
C GLU A 187 4.31 15.64 7.47
N ASN A 188 3.36 15.89 6.56
CA ASN A 188 3.62 16.22 5.17
C ASN A 188 3.65 17.72 4.88
N ALA A 189 3.50 18.58 5.90
CA ALA A 189 3.44 20.01 5.71
C ALA A 189 4.72 20.55 5.05
N GLY A 190 4.57 21.22 3.91
CA GLY A 190 5.69 21.79 3.16
C GLY A 190 6.50 20.80 2.31
N GLU A 191 6.13 19.53 2.26
CA GLU A 191 6.78 18.54 1.40
C GLU A 191 6.34 18.73 -0.06
N GLU A 192 7.30 18.61 -0.99
CA GLU A 192 7.08 18.75 -2.43
C GLU A 192 7.78 17.61 -3.21
N PRO A 193 7.18 17.07 -4.28
CA PRO A 193 5.84 17.33 -4.82
C PRO A 193 4.74 16.58 -4.06
N LEU A 194 5.08 15.68 -3.13
CA LEU A 194 4.19 14.86 -2.33
C LEU A 194 4.92 14.40 -1.07
N GLY A 195 4.26 14.43 0.09
CA GLY A 195 4.79 13.90 1.33
C GLY A 195 4.89 12.37 1.33
N SER A 196 5.67 11.81 2.26
CA SER A 196 5.97 10.38 2.34
C SER A 196 5.05 9.61 3.30
N PHE A 197 4.15 10.31 4.00
CA PHE A 197 3.27 9.71 5.01
C PHE A 197 1.83 9.69 4.50
N GLY A 198 1.36 8.52 4.16
CA GLY A 198 0.05 8.29 3.56
C GLY A 198 -0.98 7.68 4.51
N ALA A 199 -2.22 7.69 4.06
CA ALA A 199 -3.34 7.02 4.71
C ALA A 199 -3.76 5.77 3.95
N VAL A 200 -4.31 4.78 4.66
CA VAL A 200 -5.14 3.73 4.06
C VAL A 200 -6.60 4.15 4.19
N VAL A 201 -7.26 4.35 3.04
CA VAL A 201 -8.68 4.72 2.97
C VAL A 201 -9.37 3.82 1.95
N GLY A 202 -10.37 3.06 2.39
CA GLY A 202 -11.09 2.11 1.53
C GLY A 202 -11.87 2.81 0.41
N ALA A 203 -11.76 2.32 -0.81
CA ALA A 203 -12.48 2.86 -1.98
C ALA A 203 -13.99 2.58 -1.96
N THR A 204 -14.49 1.72 -1.07
CA THR A 204 -15.90 1.31 -0.97
C THR A 204 -16.64 1.97 0.20
N LEU A 205 -16.05 2.96 0.86
CA LEU A 205 -16.61 3.59 2.06
C LEU A 205 -17.78 4.56 1.79
N GLY A 206 -18.09 4.84 0.54
CA GLY A 206 -19.16 5.77 0.19
C GLY A 206 -18.77 7.23 0.41
N ASP A 207 -19.65 8.03 1.04
CA ASP A 207 -19.42 9.46 1.24
C ASP A 207 -18.36 9.73 2.32
N LEU A 208 -17.25 10.31 1.90
CA LEU A 208 -16.13 10.75 2.75
C LEU A 208 -16.05 12.27 2.90
N SER A 209 -17.08 13.01 2.52
CA SER A 209 -17.10 14.49 2.53
C SER A 209 -16.89 15.12 3.93
N SER A 210 -17.12 14.35 4.99
CA SER A 210 -16.84 14.77 6.37
C SER A 210 -15.37 14.63 6.79
N TYR A 211 -14.52 14.07 5.92
CA TYR A 211 -13.10 13.88 6.18
C TYR A 211 -12.27 14.75 5.25
N ASP A 212 -11.28 15.43 5.81
CA ASP A 212 -10.27 16.11 5.01
C ASP A 212 -9.23 15.09 4.53
N LEU A 213 -9.31 14.73 3.25
CA LEU A 213 -8.41 13.78 2.61
C LEU A 213 -7.19 14.47 1.97
N ASP A 214 -7.15 15.79 1.94
CA ASP A 214 -6.00 16.54 1.40
C ASP A 214 -4.88 16.65 2.45
N VAL A 215 -4.22 15.52 2.67
CA VAL A 215 -3.13 15.39 3.65
C VAL A 215 -1.75 15.64 3.04
N ASN A 216 -1.66 16.16 1.82
CA ASN A 216 -0.42 16.29 1.04
C ASN A 216 0.43 15.00 1.04
N GLY A 217 -0.21 13.84 1.07
CA GLY A 217 0.40 12.52 1.12
C GLY A 217 -0.38 11.51 0.29
N PRO A 218 0.20 10.33 0.01
CA PRO A 218 -0.48 9.31 -0.79
C PRO A 218 -1.61 8.64 -0.02
N ILE A 219 -2.67 8.26 -0.73
CA ILE A 219 -3.81 7.51 -0.17
C ILE A 219 -3.83 6.13 -0.81
N LEU A 220 -3.46 5.10 -0.06
CA LEU A 220 -3.62 3.71 -0.49
C LEU A 220 -5.11 3.33 -0.40
N ALA A 221 -5.71 3.04 -1.55
CA ALA A 221 -7.15 2.78 -1.65
C ALA A 221 -7.45 1.33 -2.05
N PRO A 222 -7.58 0.41 -1.07
CA PRO A 222 -8.04 -0.95 -1.34
C PRO A 222 -9.53 -0.98 -1.67
N GLY A 223 -9.95 -2.02 -2.43
CA GLY A 223 -11.36 -2.28 -2.72
C GLY A 223 -11.76 -2.14 -4.19
N ILE A 224 -10.84 -1.75 -5.06
CA ILE A 224 -11.10 -1.67 -6.50
C ILE A 224 -11.23 -3.08 -7.10
N GLY A 225 -12.25 -3.26 -7.92
CA GLY A 225 -12.56 -4.50 -8.63
C GLY A 225 -13.27 -5.51 -7.74
N ALA A 226 -12.53 -6.34 -7.00
CA ALA A 226 -13.07 -7.49 -6.27
C ALA A 226 -14.04 -7.15 -5.11
N GLN A 227 -14.02 -5.92 -4.59
CA GLN A 227 -14.92 -5.45 -3.53
C GLN A 227 -16.00 -4.49 -4.05
N GLY A 228 -16.09 -4.30 -5.36
CA GLY A 228 -17.18 -3.59 -6.02
C GLY A 228 -16.91 -2.14 -6.41
N ALA A 229 -15.86 -1.49 -5.90
CA ALA A 229 -15.47 -0.17 -6.40
C ALA A 229 -14.82 -0.28 -7.79
N THR A 230 -15.04 0.71 -8.64
CA THR A 230 -14.46 0.84 -9.97
C THR A 230 -13.53 2.06 -10.05
N ALA A 231 -12.75 2.17 -11.13
CA ALA A 231 -11.96 3.36 -11.37
C ALA A 231 -12.81 4.63 -11.47
N ALA A 232 -14.02 4.52 -12.04
CA ALA A 232 -14.95 5.64 -12.20
C ALA A 232 -15.48 6.21 -10.87
N ASP A 233 -15.43 5.44 -9.78
CA ASP A 233 -15.89 5.88 -8.46
C ASP A 233 -14.85 6.76 -7.75
N LEU A 234 -13.57 6.68 -8.14
CA LEU A 234 -12.47 7.36 -7.45
C LEU A 234 -12.66 8.87 -7.33
N PRO A 235 -13.05 9.63 -8.38
CA PRO A 235 -13.26 11.05 -8.24
C PRO A 235 -14.38 11.42 -7.27
N ALA A 236 -15.47 10.63 -7.25
CA ALA A 236 -16.60 10.87 -6.37
C ALA A 236 -16.23 10.59 -4.89
N VAL A 237 -15.42 9.55 -4.63
CA VAL A 237 -15.01 9.16 -3.27
C VAL A 237 -13.93 10.07 -2.72
N PHE A 238 -12.91 10.42 -3.52
CA PHE A 238 -11.71 11.11 -3.04
C PHE A 238 -11.65 12.61 -3.37
N GLY A 239 -12.57 13.13 -4.17
CA GLY A 239 -12.64 14.56 -4.50
C GLY A 239 -11.30 15.13 -4.98
N SER A 240 -10.88 16.27 -4.41
CA SER A 240 -9.60 16.94 -4.75
C SER A 240 -8.35 16.09 -4.46
N ALA A 241 -8.43 15.14 -3.54
CA ALA A 241 -7.31 14.26 -3.18
C ALA A 241 -7.08 13.13 -4.21
N VAL A 242 -7.94 12.96 -5.22
CA VAL A 242 -7.92 11.84 -6.18
C VAL A 242 -6.56 11.67 -6.88
N ARG A 243 -5.83 12.76 -7.14
CA ARG A 243 -4.49 12.72 -7.75
C ARG A 243 -3.42 12.04 -6.88
N ASN A 244 -3.65 11.98 -5.57
CA ASN A 244 -2.75 11.36 -4.61
C ASN A 244 -3.17 9.94 -4.23
N VAL A 245 -4.25 9.44 -4.85
CA VAL A 245 -4.76 8.09 -4.59
C VAL A 245 -3.92 7.06 -5.33
N VAL A 246 -3.60 5.99 -4.63
CA VAL A 246 -2.91 4.78 -5.10
C VAL A 246 -3.92 3.62 -5.01
N PRO A 247 -4.75 3.41 -6.03
CA PRO A 247 -5.75 2.35 -6.02
C PRO A 247 -5.09 0.98 -6.01
N ASN A 248 -5.48 0.11 -5.05
CA ASN A 248 -4.94 -1.23 -4.95
C ASN A 248 -5.87 -2.26 -5.58
N VAL A 249 -5.36 -2.98 -6.56
CA VAL A 249 -6.02 -4.11 -7.22
C VAL A 249 -5.22 -5.38 -7.00
N SER A 250 -5.84 -6.42 -6.46
CA SER A 250 -5.22 -7.74 -6.28
C SER A 250 -5.91 -8.78 -7.16
N ARG A 251 -7.01 -9.35 -6.72
CA ARG A 251 -7.74 -10.41 -7.44
C ARG A 251 -8.14 -10.02 -8.86
N GLY A 252 -8.44 -8.73 -9.12
CA GLY A 252 -8.77 -8.24 -10.46
C GLY A 252 -7.67 -8.51 -11.48
N VAL A 253 -6.41 -8.43 -11.06
CA VAL A 253 -5.23 -8.78 -11.88
C VAL A 253 -4.88 -10.27 -11.72
N LEU A 254 -4.75 -10.75 -10.49
CA LEU A 254 -4.18 -12.06 -10.17
C LEU A 254 -4.98 -13.24 -10.72
N ARG A 255 -6.30 -13.12 -10.89
CA ARG A 255 -7.14 -14.19 -11.49
C ARG A 255 -6.79 -14.51 -12.94
N HIS A 256 -5.98 -13.70 -13.60
CA HIS A 256 -5.54 -13.92 -14.98
C HIS A 256 -4.27 -14.77 -15.10
N GLY A 257 -3.63 -15.11 -13.95
CA GLY A 257 -2.50 -16.01 -13.96
C GLY A 257 -2.88 -17.49 -14.11
N PRO A 258 -1.90 -18.35 -14.32
CA PRO A 258 -0.45 -18.09 -14.25
C PRO A 258 0.17 -17.45 -15.52
N ASP A 259 -0.61 -17.11 -16.53
CA ASP A 259 -0.10 -16.55 -17.77
C ASP A 259 0.44 -15.12 -17.56
N VAL A 260 1.75 -14.95 -17.78
CA VAL A 260 2.46 -13.67 -17.60
C VAL A 260 1.91 -12.57 -18.50
N VAL A 261 1.51 -12.91 -19.74
CA VAL A 261 0.96 -11.93 -20.69
C VAL A 261 -0.43 -11.49 -20.24
N ALA A 262 -1.29 -12.43 -19.86
CA ALA A 262 -2.63 -12.12 -19.38
C ALA A 262 -2.63 -11.29 -18.08
N LEU A 263 -1.68 -11.57 -17.15
CA LEU A 263 -1.47 -10.76 -15.95
C LEU A 263 -1.06 -9.33 -16.30
N ARG A 264 -0.12 -9.18 -17.23
CA ARG A 264 0.36 -7.87 -17.72
C ARG A 264 -0.76 -7.07 -18.34
N ASP A 265 -1.49 -7.66 -19.29
CA ASP A 265 -2.60 -7.02 -19.99
C ASP A 265 -3.69 -6.58 -19.00
N ALA A 266 -3.97 -7.38 -17.98
CA ALA A 266 -4.92 -7.03 -16.94
C ALA A 266 -4.44 -5.82 -16.12
N ALA A 267 -3.17 -5.80 -15.72
CA ALA A 267 -2.59 -4.67 -14.97
C ALA A 267 -2.56 -3.38 -15.81
N GLU A 268 -2.19 -3.47 -17.08
CA GLU A 268 -2.16 -2.32 -18.00
C GLU A 268 -3.57 -1.75 -18.23
N ARG A 269 -4.59 -2.60 -18.38
CA ARG A 269 -6.00 -2.14 -18.46
C ARG A 269 -6.42 -1.37 -17.21
N PHE A 270 -6.19 -1.92 -16.03
CA PHE A 270 -6.52 -1.22 -14.79
C PHE A 270 -5.76 0.09 -14.63
N ALA A 271 -4.47 0.11 -14.98
CA ALA A 271 -3.66 1.33 -14.91
C ALA A 271 -4.22 2.43 -15.83
N GLU A 272 -4.67 2.08 -17.04
CA GLU A 272 -5.25 3.03 -17.99
C GLU A 272 -6.64 3.50 -17.58
N GLU A 273 -7.52 2.60 -17.12
CA GLU A 273 -8.83 2.95 -16.59
C GLU A 273 -8.72 3.94 -15.42
N ILE A 274 -7.81 3.66 -14.48
CA ILE A 274 -7.56 4.52 -13.31
C ILE A 274 -6.95 5.86 -13.75
N ARG A 275 -5.96 5.85 -14.65
CA ARG A 275 -5.34 7.07 -15.16
C ARG A 275 -6.40 7.98 -15.79
N THR A 276 -7.26 7.41 -16.64
CA THR A 276 -8.35 8.15 -17.30
C THR A 276 -9.29 8.77 -16.28
N ALA A 277 -9.71 8.02 -15.27
CA ALA A 277 -10.62 8.49 -14.23
C ALA A 277 -10.00 9.63 -13.39
N VAL A 278 -8.72 9.51 -13.02
CA VAL A 278 -8.01 10.51 -12.22
C VAL A 278 -7.69 11.79 -13.02
N THR A 279 -7.45 11.67 -14.33
CA THR A 279 -7.12 12.83 -15.19
C THR A 279 -8.38 13.62 -15.59
N ALA A 280 -9.55 12.98 -15.60
CA ALA A 280 -10.82 13.62 -15.93
C ALA A 280 -11.43 14.41 -14.77
N ALA A 281 -10.88 14.29 -13.56
CA ALA A 281 -11.32 14.95 -12.32
C ALA A 281 -10.54 16.24 -12.05
#